data_54a8bacf418e37df9e3a2eba85819687
#
_entry.id   54a8bacf418e37df9e3a2eba85819687
#
_cell.length_a   1.000
_cell.length_b   1.000
_cell.length_c   1.000
_cell.angle_alpha   90.00
_cell.angle_beta   90.00
_cell.angle_gamma   90.00
#
_symmetry.space_group_name_H-M   'P 1'
#
loop_
_entity.id
_entity.type
_entity.pdbx_description
1 polymer ?
#
loop_
_entity_poly.entity_id
_entity_poly.type
_entity_poly.pdbx_seq_one_letter_code
_entity_poly.pdbx_strand_id
1 'polypeptide(L)'
;MKSLTRGHFKTGIDSVRGAKLRSFWTMLGIIIGVTSVITVVGIGEGIKQQITSQIHQFGKDLITVQPQQLQAGSGLQSNSLNFVSGTDIVGTLSDQDISAVAATKGISQSAPLSVVSGQVKADYGSYTKGVIIGTTDQLPNLLNQSLAYGSFFSDNSQANDAVIGQNAANQMFNEDVPLGRTFSIRGQTFIVTGIFNQFDDTPLSQEADFNNAIFIPYSVAESMTNNSALTYEILAKPAVLKNENQLVGHLNHNILMANGGQNDFRVLSQSQNLSNSSSILNLLTALIAGAACISLLVGGIGIMNVMLVSVAERMHEIGIRKAVGATNGQILSQFIVEATVLSFSGGVIGVVLSYLIEIALRLLTSLTPIISWQIVAVATGVSLAIGIVFGSVPALKAARRDPIEALRSE
;
A
#
# COMPACT_ATOMS: atom_id res chain seq x y z
N MET A 1 28.40 15.09 -37.75
CA MET A 1 27.91 15.04 -36.37
C MET A 1 27.66 13.62 -35.83
N LYS A 2 27.08 12.67 -36.55
CA LYS A 2 26.81 11.29 -36.09
C LYS A 2 28.04 10.42 -35.77
N SER A 3 29.22 10.69 -36.34
CA SER A 3 30.44 9.91 -36.04
C SER A 3 31.16 10.34 -34.76
N LEU A 4 31.07 11.61 -34.39
CA LEU A 4 31.65 12.18 -33.17
C LEU A 4 30.94 11.68 -31.90
N THR A 5 29.61 11.59 -31.94
CA THR A 5 28.84 11.08 -30.78
C THR A 5 29.09 9.59 -30.48
N ARG A 6 29.31 8.76 -31.51
CA ARG A 6 29.68 7.34 -31.31
C ARG A 6 31.08 7.19 -30.69
N GLY A 7 32.05 8.07 -31.06
CA GLY A 7 33.37 8.10 -30.43
C GLY A 7 33.31 8.43 -28.96
N HIS A 8 32.54 9.47 -28.57
CA HIS A 8 32.38 9.90 -27.19
C HIS A 8 31.69 8.84 -26.29
N PHE A 9 30.72 8.10 -26.86
CA PHE A 9 30.03 7.02 -26.11
C PHE A 9 30.98 5.84 -25.83
N LYS A 10 31.82 5.45 -26.77
CA LYS A 10 32.81 4.39 -26.58
C LYS A 10 33.86 4.78 -25.54
N THR A 11 34.33 6.03 -25.58
CA THR A 11 35.28 6.56 -24.59
C THR A 11 34.66 6.61 -23.19
N GLY A 12 33.36 6.93 -23.07
CA GLY A 12 32.63 6.89 -21.79
C GLY A 12 32.56 5.49 -21.17
N ILE A 13 32.32 4.46 -21.98
CA ILE A 13 32.31 3.06 -21.51
C ILE A 13 33.71 2.59 -21.09
N ASP A 14 34.75 2.95 -21.87
CA ASP A 14 36.12 2.57 -21.58
C ASP A 14 36.64 3.26 -20.30
N SER A 15 36.19 4.49 -20.03
CA SER A 15 36.47 5.22 -18.79
C SER A 15 35.90 4.52 -17.53
N VAL A 16 34.67 4.00 -17.63
CA VAL A 16 34.03 3.20 -16.55
C VAL A 16 34.85 1.93 -16.26
N ARG A 17 35.41 1.32 -17.29
CA ARG A 17 36.22 0.09 -17.17
C ARG A 17 37.62 0.34 -16.60
N GLY A 18 38.19 1.53 -16.80
CA GLY A 18 39.57 1.87 -16.38
C GLY A 18 39.71 2.06 -14.85
N ALA A 19 38.65 2.55 -14.17
CA ALA A 19 38.65 2.83 -12.72
C ALA A 19 37.47 2.16 -12.02
N LYS A 20 37.37 0.84 -12.14
CA LYS A 20 36.21 0.03 -11.71
C LYS A 20 35.74 0.32 -10.28
N LEU A 21 36.66 0.39 -9.32
CA LEU A 21 36.32 0.58 -7.91
C LEU A 21 35.78 1.99 -7.64
N ARG A 22 36.38 3.02 -8.26
CA ARG A 22 35.97 4.42 -8.12
C ARG A 22 34.60 4.65 -8.79
N SER A 23 34.40 4.11 -9.99
CA SER A 23 33.11 4.19 -10.70
C SER A 23 32.01 3.45 -9.97
N PHE A 24 32.30 2.31 -9.34
CA PHE A 24 31.32 1.57 -8.54
C PHE A 24 30.85 2.38 -7.32
N TRP A 25 31.79 2.94 -6.53
CA TRP A 25 31.42 3.72 -5.35
C TRP A 25 30.61 4.98 -5.71
N THR A 26 30.88 5.60 -6.84
CA THR A 26 30.11 6.78 -7.28
C THR A 26 28.74 6.42 -7.82
N MET A 27 28.61 5.30 -8.55
CA MET A 27 27.32 4.81 -9.02
C MET A 27 26.47 4.31 -7.88
N LEU A 28 27.06 3.90 -6.73
CA LEU A 28 26.33 3.30 -5.61
C LEU A 28 25.19 4.21 -5.10
N GLY A 29 25.46 5.51 -4.96
CA GLY A 29 24.42 6.48 -4.55
C GLY A 29 23.25 6.55 -5.53
N ILE A 30 23.53 6.50 -6.83
CA ILE A 30 22.48 6.48 -7.87
C ILE A 30 21.76 5.15 -7.87
N ILE A 31 22.47 4.03 -7.77
CA ILE A 31 21.89 2.69 -7.70
C ILE A 31 20.91 2.62 -6.53
N ILE A 32 21.34 2.99 -5.32
CA ILE A 32 20.49 2.98 -4.12
C ILE A 32 19.30 3.91 -4.30
N GLY A 33 19.51 5.13 -4.79
CA GLY A 33 18.44 6.10 -4.99
C GLY A 33 17.39 5.63 -5.97
N VAL A 34 17.80 5.15 -7.15
CA VAL A 34 16.88 4.62 -8.18
C VAL A 34 16.14 3.37 -7.67
N THR A 35 16.88 2.43 -7.06
CA THR A 35 16.28 1.22 -6.49
C THR A 35 15.24 1.58 -5.43
N SER A 36 15.57 2.49 -4.50
CA SER A 36 14.64 2.90 -3.44
C SER A 36 13.38 3.56 -4.01
N VAL A 37 13.51 4.49 -4.97
CA VAL A 37 12.35 5.15 -5.60
C VAL A 37 11.44 4.11 -6.25
N ILE A 38 12.00 3.24 -7.10
CA ILE A 38 11.20 2.26 -7.85
C ILE A 38 10.52 1.27 -6.90
N THR A 39 11.27 0.73 -5.93
CA THR A 39 10.74 -0.25 -4.98
C THR A 39 9.62 0.34 -4.12
N VAL A 40 9.83 1.53 -3.55
CA VAL A 40 8.85 2.14 -2.64
C VAL A 40 7.59 2.58 -3.37
N VAL A 41 7.73 3.23 -4.53
CA VAL A 41 6.57 3.61 -5.35
C VAL A 41 5.85 2.37 -5.87
N GLY A 42 6.61 1.32 -6.24
CA GLY A 42 6.05 0.03 -6.66
C GLY A 42 5.28 -0.69 -5.56
N ILE A 43 5.78 -0.66 -4.31
CA ILE A 43 5.05 -1.18 -3.14
C ILE A 43 3.78 -0.37 -2.90
N GLY A 44 3.87 0.96 -2.89
CA GLY A 44 2.71 1.85 -2.70
C GLY A 44 1.60 1.60 -3.72
N GLU A 45 1.95 1.47 -5.00
CA GLU A 45 0.98 1.18 -6.07
C GLU A 45 0.41 -0.24 -5.95
N GLY A 46 1.24 -1.22 -5.56
CA GLY A 46 0.81 -2.59 -5.29
C GLY A 46 -0.23 -2.67 -4.17
N ILE A 47 0.06 -2.03 -3.03
CA ILE A 47 -0.87 -1.96 -1.89
C ILE A 47 -2.17 -1.26 -2.29
N LYS A 48 -2.09 -0.14 -3.00
CA LYS A 48 -3.27 0.59 -3.49
C LYS A 48 -4.14 -0.28 -4.40
N GLN A 49 -3.53 -1.04 -5.29
CA GLN A 49 -4.27 -1.96 -6.16
C GLN A 49 -4.88 -3.12 -5.36
N GLN A 50 -4.18 -3.67 -4.37
CA GLN A 50 -4.74 -4.69 -3.47
C GLN A 50 -5.96 -4.17 -2.71
N ILE A 51 -5.88 -2.99 -2.08
CA ILE A 51 -7.00 -2.35 -1.40
C ILE A 51 -8.16 -2.11 -2.37
N THR A 52 -7.87 -1.61 -3.57
CA THR A 52 -8.90 -1.36 -4.58
C THR A 52 -9.58 -2.66 -5.04
N SER A 53 -8.82 -3.74 -5.23
CA SER A 53 -9.39 -5.03 -5.65
C SER A 53 -10.28 -5.64 -4.56
N GLN A 54 -9.87 -5.56 -3.29
CA GLN A 54 -10.71 -6.01 -2.17
C GLN A 54 -12.03 -5.25 -2.09
N ILE A 55 -11.95 -3.92 -2.18
CA ILE A 55 -13.12 -3.07 -2.18
C ILE A 55 -14.07 -3.43 -3.32
N HIS A 56 -13.53 -3.80 -4.49
CA HIS A 56 -14.35 -4.26 -5.61
C HIS A 56 -14.98 -5.64 -5.39
N GLN A 57 -14.37 -6.50 -4.57
CA GLN A 57 -14.94 -7.80 -4.23
C GLN A 57 -16.09 -7.68 -3.23
N PHE A 58 -15.96 -6.83 -2.21
CA PHE A 58 -17.01 -6.59 -1.21
C PHE A 58 -18.21 -5.78 -1.71
N GLY A 59 -18.29 -5.49 -3.02
CA GLY A 59 -19.36 -4.68 -3.62
C GLY A 59 -18.97 -3.21 -3.71
N LYS A 60 -18.93 -2.69 -4.94
CA LYS A 60 -18.45 -1.32 -5.25
C LYS A 60 -19.24 -0.20 -4.58
N ASP A 61 -20.34 -0.51 -3.94
CA ASP A 61 -21.41 0.41 -3.60
C ASP A 61 -21.80 0.37 -2.13
N LEU A 62 -20.96 -0.19 -1.26
CA LEU A 62 -21.26 -0.25 0.16
C LEU A 62 -21.03 1.11 0.83
N ILE A 63 -21.97 1.46 1.70
CA ILE A 63 -21.83 2.53 2.67
C ILE A 63 -21.60 1.89 4.02
N THR A 64 -20.59 2.35 4.74
CA THR A 64 -20.26 1.87 6.08
C THR A 64 -20.59 2.93 7.11
N VAL A 65 -21.24 2.53 8.17
CA VAL A 65 -21.44 3.37 9.36
C VAL A 65 -20.56 2.82 10.48
N GLN A 66 -19.72 3.66 11.04
CA GLN A 66 -18.76 3.30 12.07
C GLN A 66 -18.86 4.27 13.25
N PRO A 67 -18.51 3.83 14.48
CA PRO A 67 -18.40 4.75 15.60
C PRO A 67 -17.34 5.81 15.33
N GLN A 68 -17.58 7.03 15.81
CA GLN A 68 -16.60 8.09 15.72
C GLN A 68 -15.51 7.84 16.78
N GLN A 69 -14.27 7.76 16.33
CA GLN A 69 -13.14 7.70 17.25
C GLN A 69 -12.86 9.08 17.80
N LEU A 70 -12.68 9.21 19.11
CA LEU A 70 -12.19 10.46 19.69
C LEU A 70 -10.80 10.75 19.14
N GLN A 71 -10.67 11.89 18.46
CA GLN A 71 -9.37 12.44 18.11
C GLN A 71 -8.64 12.83 19.40
N ALA A 72 -7.73 12.00 19.85
CA ALA A 72 -6.69 12.44 20.77
C ALA A 72 -5.78 13.42 20.02
N GLY A 73 -6.04 14.73 20.22
CA GLY A 73 -5.17 15.86 19.91
C GLY A 73 -4.39 15.85 18.61
N SER A 74 -4.86 16.66 17.66
CA SER A 74 -4.10 17.30 16.59
C SER A 74 -3.27 16.48 15.61
N GLY A 75 -3.74 16.36 14.39
CA GLY A 75 -2.90 16.48 13.20
C GLY A 75 -2.70 15.24 12.32
N LEU A 76 -2.92 14.06 12.81
CA LEU A 76 -2.93 12.86 11.95
C LEU A 76 -4.25 12.14 12.20
N GLN A 77 -5.15 12.19 11.24
CA GLN A 77 -6.37 11.38 11.27
C GLN A 77 -5.95 9.93 11.41
N SER A 78 -6.17 9.38 12.61
CA SER A 78 -5.95 7.96 12.89
C SER A 78 -7.02 7.17 12.14
N ASN A 79 -6.74 6.88 10.88
CA ASN A 79 -7.57 5.99 10.10
C ASN A 79 -7.20 4.54 10.46
N SER A 80 -8.18 3.84 10.96
CA SER A 80 -8.40 2.37 10.83
C SER A 80 -7.30 1.37 11.21
N LEU A 81 -6.07 1.75 11.50
CA LEU A 81 -5.05 0.81 11.98
C LEU A 81 -5.19 0.43 13.47
N ASN A 82 -6.05 1.12 14.24
CA ASN A 82 -6.21 0.90 15.68
C ASN A 82 -7.29 -0.15 16.03
N PHE A 83 -7.93 -0.76 15.04
CA PHE A 83 -8.98 -1.75 15.27
C PHE A 83 -8.50 -2.98 16.08
N VAL A 84 -7.23 -3.32 15.96
CA VAL A 84 -6.60 -4.48 16.63
C VAL A 84 -6.12 -4.15 18.05
N SER A 85 -5.94 -2.86 18.38
CA SER A 85 -5.33 -2.47 19.66
C SER A 85 -6.32 -2.24 20.83
N GLY A 86 -7.63 -2.33 20.63
CA GLY A 86 -8.62 -2.43 21.71
C GLY A 86 -8.71 -1.27 22.71
N THR A 87 -8.08 -0.12 22.45
CA THR A 87 -7.91 0.89 23.51
C THR A 87 -8.68 2.19 23.36
N ASP A 88 -9.31 2.51 22.19
CA ASP A 88 -9.94 3.83 22.02
C ASP A 88 -11.23 3.83 21.19
N ILE A 89 -12.07 2.80 21.28
CA ILE A 89 -13.42 2.86 20.71
C ILE A 89 -14.31 3.61 21.73
N VAL A 90 -14.52 4.88 21.46
CA VAL A 90 -15.43 5.72 22.25
C VAL A 90 -16.76 5.85 21.50
N GLY A 91 -17.49 4.81 21.48
CA GLY A 91 -18.82 4.75 20.92
C GLY A 91 -19.10 3.36 20.37
N THR A 92 -20.23 2.84 20.64
CA THR A 92 -20.79 1.63 20.03
C THR A 92 -22.02 2.06 19.29
N LEU A 93 -22.22 1.54 18.09
CA LEU A 93 -23.47 1.73 17.39
C LEU A 93 -24.56 0.96 18.13
N SER A 94 -25.68 1.61 18.36
CA SER A 94 -26.82 1.08 19.11
C SER A 94 -27.83 0.38 18.17
N ASP A 95 -28.77 -0.36 18.73
CA ASP A 95 -29.89 -0.93 17.96
C ASP A 95 -30.75 0.13 17.28
N GLN A 96 -30.79 1.35 17.86
CA GLN A 96 -31.47 2.48 17.27
C GLN A 96 -30.76 2.92 15.98
N ASP A 97 -29.42 2.89 15.97
CA ASP A 97 -28.63 3.20 14.76
C ASP A 97 -28.84 2.15 13.68
N ILE A 98 -28.83 0.86 14.05
CA ILE A 98 -29.08 -0.24 13.10
C ILE A 98 -30.47 -0.07 12.47
N SER A 99 -31.48 0.22 13.30
CA SER A 99 -32.85 0.45 12.84
C SER A 99 -32.96 1.69 11.98
N ALA A 100 -32.28 2.78 12.32
CA ALA A 100 -32.26 4.02 11.55
C ALA A 100 -31.62 3.84 10.17
N VAL A 101 -30.53 3.07 10.09
CA VAL A 101 -29.88 2.71 8.83
C VAL A 101 -30.83 1.89 7.97
N ALA A 102 -31.43 0.83 8.51
CA ALA A 102 -32.35 -0.04 7.79
C ALA A 102 -33.62 0.69 7.29
N ALA A 103 -34.13 1.65 8.08
CA ALA A 103 -35.31 2.46 7.72
C ALA A 103 -35.00 3.60 6.74
N THR A 104 -33.73 3.89 6.46
CA THR A 104 -33.35 5.02 5.60
C THR A 104 -33.77 4.76 4.15
N LYS A 105 -34.58 5.68 3.60
CA LYS A 105 -35.06 5.61 2.22
C LYS A 105 -33.88 5.63 1.26
N GLY A 106 -33.78 4.59 0.44
CA GLY A 106 -32.69 4.41 -0.53
C GLY A 106 -31.66 3.35 -0.13
N ILE A 107 -31.78 2.75 1.06
CA ILE A 107 -31.06 1.53 1.44
C ILE A 107 -31.88 0.30 1.05
N SER A 108 -31.25 -0.67 0.41
CA SER A 108 -31.89 -1.93 0.00
C SER A 108 -31.64 -3.04 1.01
N GLN A 109 -30.46 -3.09 1.59
CA GLN A 109 -30.03 -4.10 2.54
C GLN A 109 -29.05 -3.48 3.54
N SER A 110 -29.08 -3.95 4.78
CA SER A 110 -28.10 -3.57 5.80
C SER A 110 -27.81 -4.72 6.76
N ALA A 111 -26.60 -4.82 7.25
CA ALA A 111 -26.20 -5.81 8.25
C ALA A 111 -25.27 -5.16 9.28
N PRO A 112 -25.55 -5.33 10.59
CA PRO A 112 -24.60 -4.98 11.63
C PRO A 112 -23.47 -6.00 11.67
N LEU A 113 -22.30 -5.54 12.07
CA LEU A 113 -21.16 -6.37 12.43
C LEU A 113 -20.83 -6.11 13.91
N SER A 114 -21.16 -7.05 14.75
CA SER A 114 -21.00 -6.94 16.21
C SER A 114 -19.98 -7.95 16.69
N VAL A 115 -18.97 -7.50 17.42
CA VAL A 115 -17.94 -8.39 17.98
C VAL A 115 -18.43 -8.95 19.31
N VAL A 116 -18.36 -10.26 19.43
CA VAL A 116 -18.62 -10.99 20.68
C VAL A 116 -17.30 -11.49 21.23
N SER A 117 -16.93 -11.03 22.42
CA SER A 117 -15.77 -11.54 23.13
C SER A 117 -16.09 -12.89 23.77
N GLY A 118 -15.25 -13.88 23.59
CA GLY A 118 -15.45 -15.18 24.20
C GLY A 118 -14.42 -16.21 23.78
N GLN A 119 -14.22 -17.21 24.64
CA GLN A 119 -13.37 -18.34 24.29
C GLN A 119 -14.19 -19.33 23.47
N VAL A 120 -13.68 -19.67 22.30
CA VAL A 120 -14.23 -20.72 21.45
C VAL A 120 -13.54 -22.04 21.79
N LYS A 121 -14.33 -23.07 22.09
CA LYS A 121 -13.84 -24.44 22.34
C LYS A 121 -14.37 -25.34 21.24
N ALA A 122 -13.50 -25.98 20.52
CA ALA A 122 -13.79 -26.95 19.47
C ALA A 122 -13.06 -28.27 19.74
N ASP A 123 -13.17 -29.22 18.85
CA ASP A 123 -12.59 -30.58 18.99
C ASP A 123 -11.08 -30.56 19.26
N TYR A 124 -10.34 -29.62 18.66
CA TYR A 124 -8.88 -29.48 18.82
C TYR A 124 -8.47 -28.46 19.88
N GLY A 125 -9.36 -28.08 20.82
CA GLY A 125 -9.05 -27.20 21.92
C GLY A 125 -9.63 -25.80 21.78
N SER A 126 -8.93 -24.82 22.35
CA SER A 126 -9.38 -23.41 22.31
C SER A 126 -8.93 -22.72 21.03
N TYR A 127 -9.88 -22.18 20.30
CA TYR A 127 -9.62 -21.34 19.12
C TYR A 127 -9.52 -19.87 19.53
N THR A 128 -8.38 -19.23 19.27
CA THR A 128 -8.08 -17.85 19.70
C THR A 128 -7.68 -16.91 18.57
N LYS A 129 -7.63 -17.41 17.35
CA LYS A 129 -7.14 -16.62 16.20
C LYS A 129 -8.23 -15.85 15.47
N GLY A 130 -9.50 -16.18 15.69
CA GLY A 130 -10.61 -15.56 14.99
C GLY A 130 -11.47 -14.68 15.86
N VAL A 131 -12.23 -13.83 15.19
CA VAL A 131 -13.24 -12.94 15.79
C VAL A 131 -14.61 -13.59 15.68
N ILE A 132 -15.42 -13.50 16.71
CA ILE A 132 -16.84 -13.92 16.67
C ILE A 132 -17.66 -12.69 16.28
N ILE A 133 -18.39 -12.80 15.18
CA ILE A 133 -19.16 -11.71 14.58
C ILE A 133 -20.65 -12.05 14.61
N GLY A 134 -21.44 -11.26 15.34
CA GLY A 134 -22.89 -11.27 15.27
C GLY A 134 -23.38 -10.45 14.09
N THR A 135 -24.23 -11.03 13.22
CA THR A 135 -24.71 -10.37 12.00
C THR A 135 -26.05 -10.93 11.54
N THR A 136 -26.61 -10.34 10.48
CA THR A 136 -27.89 -10.77 9.87
C THR A 136 -27.67 -11.64 8.62
N ASP A 137 -28.74 -12.28 8.14
CA ASP A 137 -28.75 -13.14 6.95
C ASP A 137 -28.41 -12.39 5.65
N GLN A 138 -28.39 -11.07 5.67
CA GLN A 138 -28.07 -10.22 4.53
C GLN A 138 -26.56 -10.11 4.24
N LEU A 139 -25.69 -10.49 5.20
CA LEU A 139 -24.25 -10.32 5.09
C LEU A 139 -23.64 -10.93 3.83
N PRO A 140 -23.94 -12.18 3.42
CA PRO A 140 -23.36 -12.77 2.20
C PRO A 140 -23.63 -11.95 0.94
N ASN A 141 -24.86 -11.43 0.83
CA ASN A 141 -25.28 -10.59 -0.30
C ASN A 141 -24.61 -9.21 -0.27
N LEU A 142 -24.41 -8.63 0.91
CA LEU A 142 -23.71 -7.36 1.08
C LEU A 142 -22.25 -7.49 0.70
N LEU A 143 -21.59 -8.56 1.14
CA LEU A 143 -20.19 -8.83 0.83
C LEU A 143 -19.98 -9.37 -0.60
N ASN A 144 -21.08 -9.62 -1.35
CA ASN A 144 -21.02 -10.28 -2.65
C ASN A 144 -20.23 -11.61 -2.58
N GLN A 145 -20.34 -12.31 -1.47
CA GLN A 145 -19.64 -13.56 -1.20
C GLN A 145 -20.61 -14.72 -1.14
N SER A 146 -20.19 -15.85 -1.67
CA SER A 146 -20.93 -17.10 -1.59
C SER A 146 -20.33 -18.03 -0.55
N LEU A 147 -21.12 -18.97 -0.09
CA LEU A 147 -20.62 -20.05 0.72
C LEU A 147 -19.99 -21.12 -0.17
N ALA A 148 -18.88 -21.69 0.30
CA ALA A 148 -18.28 -22.86 -0.32
C ALA A 148 -19.12 -24.09 -0.09
N TYR A 149 -19.68 -24.23 1.13
CA TYR A 149 -20.49 -25.38 1.55
C TYR A 149 -21.58 -24.93 2.51
N GLY A 150 -22.70 -25.66 2.49
CA GLY A 150 -23.82 -25.44 3.42
C GLY A 150 -24.70 -24.25 3.06
N SER A 151 -25.36 -23.68 4.08
CA SER A 151 -26.24 -22.52 3.97
C SER A 151 -25.97 -21.52 5.10
N PHE A 152 -26.24 -20.24 4.82
CA PHE A 152 -26.20 -19.21 5.84
C PHE A 152 -27.43 -19.34 6.76
N PHE A 153 -27.30 -18.90 8.00
CA PHE A 153 -28.43 -18.87 8.93
C PHE A 153 -29.49 -17.83 8.53
N SER A 154 -30.70 -17.98 9.00
CA SER A 154 -31.78 -17.02 8.83
C SER A 154 -31.91 -16.14 10.08
N ASP A 155 -32.30 -14.87 9.92
CA ASP A 155 -32.52 -13.93 11.02
C ASP A 155 -33.59 -14.42 12.04
N ASN A 156 -34.54 -15.24 11.60
CA ASN A 156 -35.55 -15.85 12.48
C ASN A 156 -35.06 -17.11 13.17
N SER A 157 -33.84 -17.55 12.94
CA SER A 157 -33.27 -18.72 13.60
C SER A 157 -32.87 -18.32 15.00
N GLN A 158 -33.62 -18.78 15.99
CA GLN A 158 -33.16 -18.81 17.39
C GLN A 158 -32.23 -20.00 17.67
N ALA A 159 -31.89 -20.73 16.62
CA ALA A 159 -30.95 -21.84 16.66
C ALA A 159 -29.53 -21.29 16.80
N ASN A 160 -28.70 -22.05 17.47
CA ASN A 160 -27.27 -21.75 17.60
C ASN A 160 -26.52 -22.17 16.32
N ASP A 161 -26.97 -21.66 15.18
CA ASP A 161 -26.35 -21.88 13.89
C ASP A 161 -25.14 -20.96 13.74
N ALA A 162 -24.09 -21.48 13.14
CA ALA A 162 -22.88 -20.69 12.89
C ALA A 162 -22.34 -20.97 11.50
N VAL A 163 -21.84 -19.92 10.86
CA VAL A 163 -21.07 -20.00 9.61
C VAL A 163 -19.63 -19.60 9.93
N ILE A 164 -18.67 -20.31 9.37
CA ILE A 164 -17.26 -20.11 9.68
C ILE A 164 -16.46 -19.80 8.41
N GLY A 165 -15.35 -19.08 8.58
CA GLY A 165 -14.37 -18.89 7.51
C GLY A 165 -13.58 -20.16 7.25
N GLN A 166 -12.97 -20.25 6.05
CA GLN A 166 -12.23 -21.45 5.62
C GLN A 166 -11.05 -21.79 6.54
N ASN A 167 -10.30 -20.79 7.00
CA ASN A 167 -9.17 -21.01 7.90
C ASN A 167 -9.65 -21.41 9.30
N ALA A 168 -10.80 -20.88 9.75
CA ALA A 168 -11.41 -21.28 11.01
C ALA A 168 -11.84 -22.75 11.00
N ALA A 169 -12.40 -23.25 9.89
CA ALA A 169 -12.76 -24.65 9.69
C ALA A 169 -11.57 -25.56 9.92
N ASN A 170 -10.47 -25.28 9.23
CA ASN A 170 -9.25 -26.06 9.35
C ASN A 170 -8.62 -26.03 10.75
N GLN A 171 -8.61 -24.86 11.40
CA GLN A 171 -7.96 -24.73 12.71
C GLN A 171 -8.81 -25.29 13.87
N MET A 172 -10.14 -25.22 13.75
CA MET A 172 -11.05 -25.72 14.79
C MET A 172 -11.27 -27.22 14.71
N PHE A 173 -11.33 -27.78 13.49
CA PHE A 173 -11.75 -29.17 13.25
C PHE A 173 -10.74 -30.01 12.49
N ASN A 174 -9.65 -29.41 11.96
CA ASN A 174 -8.70 -30.06 11.07
C ASN A 174 -9.38 -30.73 9.87
N GLU A 175 -10.48 -30.15 9.42
CA GLU A 175 -11.32 -30.59 8.30
C GLU A 175 -11.65 -29.37 7.42
N ASP A 176 -11.67 -29.58 6.09
CA ASP A 176 -12.05 -28.53 5.16
C ASP A 176 -13.56 -28.24 5.17
N VAL A 177 -14.37 -29.24 5.52
CA VAL A 177 -15.85 -29.19 5.47
C VAL A 177 -16.47 -29.75 6.74
N PRO A 178 -16.33 -29.09 7.91
CA PRO A 178 -16.87 -29.54 9.18
C PRO A 178 -18.38 -29.24 9.37
N LEU A 179 -19.20 -29.43 8.32
CA LEU A 179 -20.64 -29.23 8.43
C LEU A 179 -21.28 -30.17 9.45
N GLY A 180 -22.16 -29.62 10.31
CA GLY A 180 -22.82 -30.37 11.37
C GLY A 180 -21.95 -30.61 12.61
N ARG A 181 -20.67 -30.24 12.60
CA ARG A 181 -19.82 -30.25 13.80
C ARG A 181 -20.28 -29.18 14.78
N THR A 182 -20.00 -29.43 16.05
CA THR A 182 -20.38 -28.52 17.12
C THR A 182 -19.16 -27.94 17.80
N PHE A 183 -19.30 -26.72 18.27
CA PHE A 183 -18.32 -26.02 19.10
C PHE A 183 -19.04 -25.17 20.15
N SER A 184 -18.34 -24.65 21.13
CA SER A 184 -18.98 -23.83 22.17
C SER A 184 -18.31 -22.46 22.28
N ILE A 185 -19.16 -21.43 22.46
CA ILE A 185 -18.77 -20.06 22.78
C ILE A 185 -19.42 -19.72 24.14
N ARG A 186 -18.65 -19.29 25.13
CA ARG A 186 -19.16 -18.95 26.49
C ARG A 186 -20.03 -20.06 27.12
N GLY A 187 -19.83 -21.33 26.75
CA GLY A 187 -20.62 -22.45 27.23
C GLY A 187 -21.90 -22.74 26.45
N GLN A 188 -22.27 -21.92 25.47
CA GLN A 188 -23.36 -22.17 24.52
C GLN A 188 -22.85 -22.95 23.33
N THR A 189 -23.54 -24.03 22.95
CA THR A 189 -23.14 -24.89 21.83
C THR A 189 -23.72 -24.38 20.53
N PHE A 190 -22.87 -24.31 19.48
CA PHE A 190 -23.20 -23.93 18.11
C PHE A 190 -22.97 -25.09 17.18
N ILE A 191 -23.71 -25.07 16.05
CA ILE A 191 -23.57 -26.06 14.96
C ILE A 191 -23.07 -25.33 13.72
N VAL A 192 -22.06 -25.89 13.05
CA VAL A 192 -21.58 -25.36 11.77
C VAL A 192 -22.58 -25.69 10.67
N THR A 193 -23.26 -24.67 10.13
CA THR A 193 -24.26 -24.80 9.05
C THR A 193 -23.71 -24.37 7.70
N GLY A 194 -22.64 -23.60 7.65
CA GLY A 194 -22.02 -23.18 6.41
C GLY A 194 -20.56 -22.76 6.57
N ILE A 195 -19.88 -22.70 5.44
CA ILE A 195 -18.49 -22.29 5.35
C ILE A 195 -18.38 -21.31 4.20
N PHE A 196 -17.81 -20.13 4.46
CA PHE A 196 -17.56 -19.14 3.40
C PHE A 196 -16.49 -19.62 2.44
N ASN A 197 -16.59 -19.21 1.18
CA ASN A 197 -15.45 -19.22 0.28
C ASN A 197 -14.31 -18.39 0.87
N GLN A 198 -13.09 -18.74 0.52
CA GLN A 198 -11.93 -18.00 0.96
C GLN A 198 -12.02 -16.55 0.48
N PHE A 199 -11.86 -15.62 1.42
CA PHE A 199 -11.66 -14.22 1.12
C PHE A 199 -10.21 -14.00 0.74
N ASP A 200 -9.95 -13.04 -0.17
CA ASP A 200 -8.57 -12.71 -0.54
C ASP A 200 -7.82 -12.12 0.67
N ASP A 201 -6.78 -12.78 1.10
CA ASP A 201 -5.93 -12.32 2.17
C ASP A 201 -5.11 -11.11 1.71
N THR A 202 -5.27 -9.97 2.38
CA THR A 202 -4.37 -8.85 2.19
C THR A 202 -3.75 -8.43 3.52
N PRO A 203 -2.46 -8.07 3.53
CA PRO A 203 -1.76 -7.71 4.77
C PRO A 203 -2.24 -6.39 5.38
N LEU A 204 -3.08 -5.63 4.68
CA LEU A 204 -3.61 -4.33 5.09
C LEU A 204 -5.14 -4.29 5.10
N SER A 205 -5.81 -5.43 5.19
CA SER A 205 -7.25 -5.48 5.39
C SER A 205 -7.61 -4.67 6.63
N GLN A 206 -8.46 -3.66 6.45
CA GLN A 206 -9.00 -2.85 7.55
C GLN A 206 -10.16 -3.56 8.25
N GLU A 207 -10.66 -4.62 7.65
CA GLU A 207 -11.78 -5.39 8.12
C GLU A 207 -11.29 -6.59 8.92
N ALA A 208 -12.17 -7.17 9.72
CA ALA A 208 -11.86 -8.39 10.45
C ALA A 208 -11.45 -9.49 9.46
N ASP A 209 -10.48 -10.32 9.84
CA ASP A 209 -10.07 -11.47 9.03
C ASP A 209 -11.20 -12.49 8.96
N PHE A 210 -12.04 -12.36 7.93
CA PHE A 210 -13.21 -13.20 7.72
C PHE A 210 -12.86 -14.65 7.43
N ASN A 211 -11.66 -14.94 6.97
CA ASN A 211 -11.19 -16.32 6.81
C ASN A 211 -11.02 -17.03 8.15
N ASN A 212 -10.72 -16.28 9.21
CA ASN A 212 -10.60 -16.77 10.58
C ASN A 212 -11.84 -16.46 11.44
N ALA A 213 -12.87 -15.80 10.91
CA ALA A 213 -14.04 -15.39 11.68
C ALA A 213 -15.08 -16.52 11.84
N ILE A 214 -15.87 -16.37 12.90
CA ILE A 214 -17.06 -17.18 13.19
C ILE A 214 -18.26 -16.22 13.15
N PHE A 215 -19.24 -16.50 12.30
CA PHE A 215 -20.45 -15.71 12.17
C PHE A 215 -21.62 -16.40 12.86
N ILE A 216 -22.33 -15.66 13.71
CA ILE A 216 -23.52 -16.12 14.44
C ILE A 216 -24.67 -15.13 14.22
N PRO A 217 -25.95 -15.52 14.40
CA PRO A 217 -27.06 -14.59 14.31
C PRO A 217 -26.92 -13.43 15.30
N TYR A 218 -27.26 -12.23 14.84
CA TYR A 218 -27.16 -11.01 15.65
C TYR A 218 -27.95 -11.11 16.95
N SER A 219 -29.17 -11.65 16.92
CA SER A 219 -30.02 -11.87 18.08
C SER A 219 -29.39 -12.80 19.14
N VAL A 220 -28.64 -13.81 18.68
CA VAL A 220 -27.92 -14.72 19.57
C VAL A 220 -26.70 -14.00 20.17
N ALA A 221 -25.97 -13.21 19.37
CA ALA A 221 -24.85 -12.40 19.83
C ALA A 221 -25.27 -11.42 20.93
N GLU A 222 -26.41 -10.74 20.77
CA GLU A 222 -26.99 -9.86 21.79
C GLU A 222 -27.36 -10.59 23.06
N SER A 223 -28.10 -11.71 22.93
CA SER A 223 -28.51 -12.50 24.11
C SER A 223 -27.32 -13.01 24.92
N MET A 224 -26.21 -13.39 24.25
CA MET A 224 -24.98 -13.87 24.90
C MET A 224 -24.21 -12.76 25.61
N THR A 225 -24.42 -11.52 25.25
CA THR A 225 -23.70 -10.35 25.79
C THR A 225 -24.58 -9.50 26.70
N ASN A 226 -25.81 -9.94 27.03
CA ASN A 226 -26.81 -9.16 27.77
C ASN A 226 -27.05 -7.77 27.10
N ASN A 227 -27.25 -7.74 25.79
CA ASN A 227 -27.40 -6.54 24.97
C ASN A 227 -26.19 -5.58 25.04
N SER A 228 -25.00 -6.13 25.23
CA SER A 228 -23.74 -5.38 25.24
C SER A 228 -22.82 -5.81 24.10
N ALA A 229 -23.39 -6.37 23.03
CA ALA A 229 -22.62 -6.66 21.83
C ALA A 229 -22.07 -5.35 21.22
N LEU A 230 -20.76 -5.31 20.99
CA LEU A 230 -20.10 -4.13 20.45
C LEU A 230 -20.29 -4.09 18.94
N THR A 231 -21.32 -3.39 18.46
CA THR A 231 -21.49 -3.13 17.02
C THR A 231 -20.46 -2.10 16.58
N TYR A 232 -19.48 -2.58 15.84
CA TYR A 232 -18.36 -1.75 15.38
C TYR A 232 -18.58 -1.18 13.97
N GLU A 233 -19.49 -1.79 13.21
CA GLU A 233 -19.76 -1.37 11.84
C GLU A 233 -21.18 -1.81 11.42
N ILE A 234 -21.84 -0.97 10.64
CA ILE A 234 -23.06 -1.33 9.93
C ILE A 234 -22.79 -1.18 8.45
N LEU A 235 -22.91 -2.28 7.71
CA LEU A 235 -22.82 -2.29 6.26
C LEU A 235 -24.21 -1.97 5.69
N ALA A 236 -24.26 -1.09 4.71
CA ALA A 236 -25.49 -0.72 4.02
C ALA A 236 -25.30 -0.67 2.52
N LYS A 237 -26.24 -1.22 1.76
CA LYS A 237 -26.21 -1.24 0.30
C LYS A 237 -27.28 -0.31 -0.26
N PRO A 238 -26.92 0.68 -1.07
CA PRO A 238 -27.87 1.52 -1.77
C PRO A 238 -28.76 0.73 -2.73
N ALA A 239 -30.03 1.11 -2.82
CA ALA A 239 -30.94 0.57 -3.84
C ALA A 239 -30.61 1.08 -5.25
N VAL A 240 -30.06 2.31 -5.34
CA VAL A 240 -29.66 2.95 -6.60
C VAL A 240 -28.40 3.78 -6.36
N LEU A 241 -27.37 3.60 -7.20
CA LEU A 241 -26.06 4.25 -7.12
C LEU A 241 -26.05 5.76 -7.43
N LYS A 242 -27.14 6.32 -7.94
CA LYS A 242 -27.09 7.59 -8.64
C LYS A 242 -26.81 8.84 -7.80
N ASN A 243 -26.87 8.78 -6.46
CA ASN A 243 -26.67 9.95 -5.59
C ASN A 243 -26.06 9.55 -4.23
N GLU A 244 -24.90 8.90 -4.25
CA GLU A 244 -24.20 8.42 -3.04
C GLU A 244 -24.05 9.51 -1.96
N ASN A 245 -23.61 10.71 -2.34
CA ASN A 245 -23.43 11.83 -1.40
C ASN A 245 -24.74 12.29 -0.73
N GLN A 246 -25.86 12.24 -1.46
CA GLN A 246 -27.17 12.59 -0.88
C GLN A 246 -27.63 11.49 0.08
N LEU A 247 -27.39 10.23 -0.26
CA LEU A 247 -27.74 9.11 0.60
C LEU A 247 -26.91 9.12 1.90
N VAL A 248 -25.61 9.40 1.81
CA VAL A 248 -24.74 9.62 2.99
C VAL A 248 -25.29 10.76 3.84
N GLY A 249 -25.75 11.87 3.24
CA GLY A 249 -26.39 12.95 3.96
C GLY A 249 -27.69 12.56 4.67
N HIS A 250 -28.54 11.75 4.02
CA HIS A 250 -29.77 11.22 4.63
C HIS A 250 -29.48 10.24 5.78
N LEU A 251 -28.51 9.35 5.61
CA LEU A 251 -28.05 8.44 6.66
C LEU A 251 -27.54 9.22 7.87
N ASN A 252 -26.64 10.18 7.65
CA ASN A 252 -26.13 11.04 8.73
C ASN A 252 -27.27 11.73 9.50
N HIS A 253 -28.24 12.29 8.78
CA HIS A 253 -29.37 12.96 9.41
C HIS A 253 -30.25 11.99 10.22
N ASN A 254 -30.57 10.82 9.66
CA ASN A 254 -31.46 9.85 10.32
C ASN A 254 -30.82 9.24 11.56
N ILE A 255 -29.54 8.88 11.51
CA ILE A 255 -28.79 8.33 12.65
C ILE A 255 -28.62 9.42 13.72
N LEU A 256 -28.29 10.66 13.32
CA LEU A 256 -28.20 11.77 14.27
C LEU A 256 -29.50 12.03 15.03
N MET A 257 -30.63 11.92 14.34
CA MET A 257 -31.97 12.02 14.98
C MET A 257 -32.27 10.83 15.89
N ALA A 258 -31.88 9.61 15.51
CA ALA A 258 -32.04 8.41 16.34
C ALA A 258 -31.19 8.51 17.63
N ASN A 259 -29.99 9.09 17.56
CA ASN A 259 -29.09 9.31 18.69
C ASN A 259 -29.37 10.56 19.51
N GLY A 260 -30.55 11.17 19.36
CA GLY A 260 -30.90 12.36 20.11
C GLY A 260 -30.01 13.59 19.83
N GLY A 261 -29.38 13.64 18.65
CA GLY A 261 -28.49 14.71 18.22
C GLY A 261 -27.01 14.51 18.59
N GLN A 262 -26.64 13.37 19.14
CA GLN A 262 -25.21 13.05 19.38
C GLN A 262 -24.55 12.58 18.10
N ASN A 263 -23.40 13.20 17.77
CA ASN A 263 -22.63 12.86 16.58
C ASN A 263 -21.42 12.01 16.99
N ASP A 264 -21.69 10.78 17.38
CA ASP A 264 -20.71 9.79 17.83
C ASP A 264 -20.44 8.70 16.77
N PHE A 265 -20.90 8.92 15.56
CA PHE A 265 -20.75 8.03 14.42
C PHE A 265 -20.21 8.78 13.19
N ARG A 266 -19.77 8.04 12.21
CA ARG A 266 -19.41 8.53 10.86
C ARG A 266 -20.00 7.62 9.81
N VAL A 267 -20.50 8.20 8.74
CA VAL A 267 -20.97 7.50 7.55
C VAL A 267 -19.95 7.70 6.45
N LEU A 268 -19.40 6.63 5.96
CA LEU A 268 -18.37 6.64 4.92
C LEU A 268 -18.87 5.87 3.70
N SER A 269 -18.76 6.46 2.56
CA SER A 269 -18.92 5.73 1.32
C SER A 269 -17.63 4.97 0.98
N GLN A 270 -17.76 3.92 0.18
CA GLN A 270 -16.62 3.13 -0.28
C GLN A 270 -15.58 4.01 -1.03
N SER A 271 -16.06 4.96 -1.81
CA SER A 271 -15.19 5.93 -2.51
C SER A 271 -14.40 6.82 -1.55
N GLN A 272 -14.98 7.23 -0.41
CA GLN A 272 -14.31 8.00 0.62
C GLN A 272 -13.27 7.16 1.38
N ASN A 273 -13.60 5.91 1.69
CA ASN A 273 -12.63 4.99 2.31
C ASN A 273 -11.40 4.77 1.43
N LEU A 274 -11.61 4.55 0.12
CA LEU A 274 -10.52 4.47 -0.86
C LEU A 274 -9.67 5.74 -0.90
N SER A 275 -10.32 6.91 -0.94
CA SER A 275 -9.64 8.19 -0.99
C SER A 275 -8.78 8.42 0.26
N ASN A 276 -9.31 8.12 1.43
CA ASN A 276 -8.61 8.27 2.71
C ASN A 276 -7.37 7.35 2.77
N SER A 277 -7.54 6.06 2.46
CA SER A 277 -6.45 5.09 2.43
C SER A 277 -5.36 5.47 1.41
N SER A 278 -5.78 5.90 0.22
CA SER A 278 -4.86 6.37 -0.83
C SER A 278 -4.08 7.61 -0.39
N SER A 279 -4.69 8.52 0.37
CA SER A 279 -4.03 9.75 0.85
C SER A 279 -2.89 9.44 1.81
N ILE A 280 -3.08 8.51 2.74
CA ILE A 280 -2.03 8.07 3.67
C ILE A 280 -0.89 7.39 2.92
N LEU A 281 -1.22 6.45 2.01
CA LEU A 281 -0.21 5.78 1.20
C LEU A 281 0.58 6.76 0.34
N ASN A 282 -0.08 7.76 -0.26
CA ASN A 282 0.57 8.81 -1.03
C ASN A 282 1.51 9.66 -0.15
N LEU A 283 1.11 9.99 1.08
CA LEU A 283 1.96 10.73 2.02
C LEU A 283 3.21 9.92 2.39
N LEU A 284 3.05 8.65 2.76
CA LEU A 284 4.16 7.76 3.08
C LEU A 284 5.10 7.59 1.88
N THR A 285 4.53 7.35 0.70
CA THR A 285 5.29 7.23 -0.54
C THR A 285 6.07 8.52 -0.84
N ALA A 286 5.47 9.69 -0.65
CA ALA A 286 6.12 10.98 -0.86
C ALA A 286 7.26 11.22 0.13
N LEU A 287 7.10 10.86 1.41
CA LEU A 287 8.17 10.97 2.42
C LEU A 287 9.38 10.10 2.05
N ILE A 288 9.14 8.84 1.67
CA ILE A 288 10.24 7.93 1.31
C ILE A 288 10.86 8.31 -0.04
N ALA A 289 10.05 8.76 -1.01
CA ALA A 289 10.57 9.31 -2.26
C ALA A 289 11.44 10.56 -2.02
N GLY A 290 11.07 11.40 -1.06
CA GLY A 290 11.89 12.52 -0.62
C GLY A 290 13.27 12.08 -0.07
N ALA A 291 13.30 11.07 0.77
CA ALA A 291 14.56 10.49 1.27
C ALA A 291 15.41 9.88 0.14
N ALA A 292 14.78 9.21 -0.82
CA ALA A 292 15.47 8.67 -1.99
C ALA A 292 16.03 9.78 -2.91
N CYS A 293 15.34 10.91 -3.04
CA CYS A 293 15.86 12.10 -3.74
C CYS A 293 17.14 12.62 -3.09
N ILE A 294 17.24 12.64 -1.75
CA ILE A 294 18.46 13.02 -1.05
C ILE A 294 19.60 12.05 -1.40
N SER A 295 19.32 10.75 -1.42
CA SER A 295 20.30 9.71 -1.83
C SER A 295 20.80 9.93 -3.26
N LEU A 296 19.89 10.29 -4.17
CA LEU A 296 20.25 10.62 -5.56
C LEU A 296 21.12 11.88 -5.65
N LEU A 297 20.84 12.92 -4.86
CA LEU A 297 21.67 14.13 -4.79
C LEU A 297 23.09 13.80 -4.28
N VAL A 298 23.20 12.97 -3.23
CA VAL A 298 24.50 12.52 -2.72
C VAL A 298 25.25 11.71 -3.77
N GLY A 299 24.57 10.84 -4.52
CA GLY A 299 25.14 10.14 -5.67
C GLY A 299 25.61 11.09 -6.78
N GLY A 300 24.86 12.15 -7.04
CA GLY A 300 25.25 13.22 -7.98
C GLY A 300 26.50 13.97 -7.55
N ILE A 301 26.63 14.33 -6.27
CA ILE A 301 27.84 14.91 -5.71
C ILE A 301 29.02 13.93 -5.85
N GLY A 302 28.79 12.64 -5.65
CA GLY A 302 29.77 11.59 -5.89
C GLY A 302 30.28 11.60 -7.32
N ILE A 303 29.39 11.69 -8.33
CA ILE A 303 29.78 11.84 -9.75
C ILE A 303 30.60 13.10 -9.95
N MET A 304 30.17 14.25 -9.42
CA MET A 304 30.87 15.51 -9.55
C MET A 304 32.32 15.40 -9.02
N ASN A 305 32.50 14.82 -7.83
CA ASN A 305 33.82 14.66 -7.20
C ASN A 305 34.74 13.76 -8.04
N VAL A 306 34.24 12.62 -8.53
CA VAL A 306 35.04 11.71 -9.37
C VAL A 306 35.37 12.35 -10.70
N MET A 307 34.44 13.08 -11.30
CA MET A 307 34.72 13.81 -12.55
C MET A 307 35.76 14.92 -12.36
N LEU A 308 35.74 15.63 -11.22
CA LEU A 308 36.77 16.63 -10.92
C LEU A 308 38.18 16.01 -10.81
N VAL A 309 38.29 14.85 -10.17
CA VAL A 309 39.56 14.10 -10.10
C VAL A 309 39.96 13.59 -11.47
N SER A 310 39.03 13.03 -12.26
CA SER A 310 39.31 12.54 -13.61
C SER A 310 39.77 13.66 -14.57
N VAL A 311 39.17 14.86 -14.44
CA VAL A 311 39.62 16.04 -15.20
C VAL A 311 41.05 16.41 -14.78
N ALA A 312 41.39 16.39 -13.49
CA ALA A 312 42.72 16.70 -13.01
C ALA A 312 43.77 15.67 -13.49
N GLU A 313 43.45 14.38 -13.44
CA GLU A 313 44.32 13.29 -13.92
C GLU A 313 44.57 13.37 -15.44
N ARG A 314 43.61 13.93 -16.21
CA ARG A 314 43.67 14.03 -17.68
C ARG A 314 44.00 15.44 -18.22
N MET A 315 44.54 16.33 -17.34
CA MET A 315 44.81 17.73 -17.73
C MET A 315 45.72 17.87 -18.94
N HIS A 316 46.80 17.11 -18.99
CA HIS A 316 47.75 17.11 -20.10
C HIS A 316 47.10 16.66 -21.41
N GLU A 317 46.25 15.61 -21.35
CA GLU A 317 45.49 15.14 -22.54
C GLU A 317 44.50 16.21 -23.05
N ILE A 318 43.80 16.91 -22.14
CA ILE A 318 42.91 18.03 -22.48
C ILE A 318 43.71 19.16 -23.15
N GLY A 319 44.90 19.48 -22.60
CA GLY A 319 45.80 20.47 -23.13
C GLY A 319 46.23 20.16 -24.57
N ILE A 320 46.66 18.91 -24.84
CA ILE A 320 47.01 18.45 -26.18
C ILE A 320 45.84 18.59 -27.16
N ARG A 321 44.64 18.14 -26.78
CA ARG A 321 43.47 18.25 -27.65
C ARG A 321 43.14 19.69 -28.01
N LYS A 322 43.23 20.60 -27.06
CA LYS A 322 43.01 22.03 -27.29
C LYS A 322 44.10 22.65 -28.15
N ALA A 323 45.37 22.28 -27.96
CA ALA A 323 46.47 22.75 -28.78
C ALA A 323 46.33 22.33 -30.26
N VAL A 324 45.75 21.15 -30.53
CA VAL A 324 45.44 20.65 -31.87
C VAL A 324 44.12 21.22 -32.44
N GLY A 325 43.39 22.09 -31.67
CA GLY A 325 42.24 22.84 -32.16
C GLY A 325 40.88 22.35 -31.69
N ALA A 326 40.80 21.54 -30.64
CA ALA A 326 39.50 21.16 -30.03
C ALA A 326 38.81 22.38 -29.40
N THR A 327 37.53 22.57 -29.72
CA THR A 327 36.71 23.65 -29.12
C THR A 327 36.29 23.35 -27.69
N ASN A 328 36.01 24.41 -26.90
CA ASN A 328 35.50 24.26 -25.55
C ASN A 328 34.19 23.41 -25.50
N GLY A 329 33.32 23.54 -26.51
CA GLY A 329 32.11 22.78 -26.64
C GLY A 329 32.34 21.28 -26.83
N GLN A 330 33.42 20.90 -27.56
CA GLN A 330 33.77 19.48 -27.75
C GLN A 330 34.27 18.84 -26.45
N ILE A 331 35.14 19.57 -25.69
CA ILE A 331 35.58 19.10 -24.39
C ILE A 331 34.43 19.00 -23.42
N LEU A 332 33.56 20.04 -23.36
CA LEU A 332 32.36 20.06 -22.51
C LEU A 332 31.44 18.85 -22.80
N SER A 333 31.12 18.64 -24.10
CA SER A 333 30.23 17.53 -24.50
C SER A 333 30.81 16.16 -24.15
N GLN A 334 32.12 15.98 -24.27
CA GLN A 334 32.80 14.73 -23.95
C GLN A 334 32.57 14.37 -22.45
N PHE A 335 32.85 15.30 -21.53
CA PHE A 335 32.73 15.06 -20.10
C PHE A 335 31.27 14.95 -19.62
N ILE A 336 30.34 15.70 -20.25
CA ILE A 336 28.89 15.52 -19.97
C ILE A 336 28.43 14.13 -20.40
N VAL A 337 28.84 13.64 -21.58
CA VAL A 337 28.48 12.28 -22.02
C VAL A 337 29.07 11.24 -21.08
N GLU A 338 30.30 11.41 -20.59
CA GLU A 338 30.93 10.50 -19.64
C GLU A 338 30.15 10.43 -18.31
N ALA A 339 29.77 11.59 -17.72
CA ALA A 339 28.95 11.67 -16.53
C ALA A 339 27.54 11.06 -16.75
N THR A 340 26.95 11.30 -17.93
CA THR A 340 25.63 10.75 -18.30
C THR A 340 25.67 9.23 -18.45
N VAL A 341 26.74 8.68 -19.03
CA VAL A 341 26.94 7.23 -19.14
C VAL A 341 27.07 6.58 -17.75
N LEU A 342 27.81 7.23 -16.82
CA LEU A 342 27.92 6.76 -15.44
C LEU A 342 26.58 6.74 -14.74
N SER A 343 25.81 7.83 -14.83
CA SER A 343 24.50 7.91 -14.18
C SER A 343 23.48 6.96 -14.80
N PHE A 344 23.47 6.83 -16.12
CA PHE A 344 22.61 5.88 -16.83
C PHE A 344 22.92 4.43 -16.45
N SER A 345 24.21 4.07 -16.39
CA SER A 345 24.63 2.72 -15.97
C SER A 345 24.18 2.43 -14.53
N GLY A 346 24.35 3.40 -13.63
CA GLY A 346 23.84 3.29 -12.26
C GLY A 346 22.33 3.17 -12.21
N GLY A 347 21.62 3.93 -13.03
CA GLY A 347 20.15 3.85 -13.17
C GLY A 347 19.68 2.47 -13.65
N VAL A 348 20.30 1.93 -14.70
CA VAL A 348 19.97 0.59 -15.24
C VAL A 348 20.22 -0.50 -14.19
N ILE A 349 21.35 -0.45 -13.49
CA ILE A 349 21.63 -1.39 -12.40
C ILE A 349 20.59 -1.24 -11.29
N GLY A 350 20.21 -0.02 -10.92
CA GLY A 350 19.17 0.26 -9.93
C GLY A 350 17.81 -0.31 -10.35
N VAL A 351 17.42 -0.20 -11.62
CA VAL A 351 16.21 -0.82 -12.16
C VAL A 351 16.27 -2.34 -12.06
N VAL A 352 17.37 -2.96 -12.47
CA VAL A 352 17.53 -4.42 -12.36
C VAL A 352 17.43 -4.87 -10.90
N LEU A 353 18.08 -4.15 -9.99
CA LEU A 353 18.04 -4.47 -8.56
C LEU A 353 16.63 -4.31 -7.97
N SER A 354 15.87 -3.30 -8.40
CA SER A 354 14.48 -3.15 -7.96
C SER A 354 13.58 -4.31 -8.39
N TYR A 355 13.75 -4.83 -9.60
CA TYR A 355 13.05 -6.05 -10.04
C TYR A 355 13.44 -7.30 -9.23
N LEU A 356 14.72 -7.43 -8.87
CA LEU A 356 15.16 -8.54 -8.02
C LEU A 356 14.54 -8.43 -6.61
N ILE A 357 14.46 -7.22 -6.06
CA ILE A 357 13.81 -6.98 -4.76
C ILE A 357 12.30 -7.26 -4.87
N GLU A 358 11.64 -6.86 -5.95
CA GLU A 358 10.22 -7.18 -6.19
C GLU A 358 9.97 -8.68 -6.18
N ILE A 359 10.78 -9.46 -6.92
CA ILE A 359 10.66 -10.91 -6.94
C ILE A 359 10.88 -11.51 -5.54
N ALA A 360 11.87 -11.02 -4.81
CA ALA A 360 12.14 -11.47 -3.45
C ALA A 360 10.96 -11.16 -2.51
N LEU A 361 10.37 -9.96 -2.59
CA LEU A 361 9.20 -9.60 -1.80
C LEU A 361 7.99 -10.47 -2.11
N ARG A 362 7.71 -10.75 -3.37
CA ARG A 362 6.61 -11.65 -3.80
C ARG A 362 6.78 -13.09 -3.29
N LEU A 363 8.03 -13.56 -3.15
CA LEU A 363 8.30 -14.92 -2.68
C LEU A 363 8.28 -15.03 -1.15
N LEU A 364 8.65 -13.96 -0.44
CA LEU A 364 8.82 -13.96 1.02
C LEU A 364 7.63 -13.35 1.76
N THR A 365 6.81 -12.57 1.08
CA THR A 365 5.67 -11.85 1.69
C THR A 365 4.44 -11.95 0.79
N SER A 366 3.26 -11.63 1.34
CA SER A 366 2.01 -11.49 0.59
C SER A 366 1.90 -10.17 -0.18
N LEU A 367 2.94 -9.32 -0.14
CA LEU A 367 2.96 -8.06 -0.89
C LEU A 367 3.21 -8.32 -2.37
N THR A 368 2.42 -7.69 -3.22
CA THR A 368 2.57 -7.73 -4.68
C THR A 368 2.94 -6.35 -5.22
N PRO A 369 4.22 -5.91 -5.10
CA PRO A 369 4.64 -4.64 -5.66
C PRO A 369 4.37 -4.58 -7.16
N ILE A 370 4.03 -3.40 -7.68
CA ILE A 370 3.75 -3.18 -9.10
C ILE A 370 4.71 -2.14 -9.64
N ILE A 371 5.67 -2.60 -10.45
CA ILE A 371 6.60 -1.71 -11.14
C ILE A 371 6.03 -1.39 -12.52
N SER A 372 5.45 -0.19 -12.65
CA SER A 372 4.97 0.30 -13.93
C SER A 372 6.11 0.86 -14.79
N TRP A 373 5.96 0.81 -16.11
CA TRP A 373 6.96 1.39 -17.03
C TRP A 373 7.14 2.91 -16.83
N GLN A 374 6.08 3.61 -16.36
CA GLN A 374 6.14 5.04 -16.05
C GLN A 374 7.10 5.32 -14.89
N ILE A 375 7.06 4.52 -13.84
CA ILE A 375 7.97 4.64 -12.68
C ILE A 375 9.41 4.45 -13.13
N VAL A 376 9.68 3.42 -13.94
CA VAL A 376 11.01 3.15 -14.52
C VAL A 376 11.49 4.30 -15.39
N ALA A 377 10.63 4.83 -16.26
CA ALA A 377 10.96 5.95 -17.14
C ALA A 377 11.28 7.22 -16.34
N VAL A 378 10.48 7.56 -15.33
CA VAL A 378 10.71 8.72 -14.45
C VAL A 378 12.02 8.55 -13.67
N ALA A 379 12.23 7.41 -13.01
CA ALA A 379 13.43 7.16 -12.21
C ALA A 379 14.71 7.21 -13.08
N THR A 380 14.67 6.62 -14.28
CA THR A 380 15.79 6.68 -15.24
C THR A 380 15.99 8.10 -15.76
N GLY A 381 14.91 8.84 -16.04
CA GLY A 381 14.98 10.24 -16.45
C GLY A 381 15.61 11.15 -15.41
N VAL A 382 15.24 10.98 -14.14
CA VAL A 382 15.83 11.69 -13.00
C VAL A 382 17.32 11.33 -12.85
N SER A 383 17.69 10.06 -12.98
CA SER A 383 19.08 9.62 -12.95
C SER A 383 19.91 10.31 -14.04
N LEU A 384 19.41 10.38 -15.29
CA LEU A 384 20.05 11.07 -16.39
C LEU A 384 20.20 12.57 -16.11
N ALA A 385 19.15 13.23 -15.60
CA ALA A 385 19.18 14.64 -15.25
C ALA A 385 20.27 14.94 -14.21
N ILE A 386 20.40 14.10 -13.18
CA ILE A 386 21.44 14.20 -12.16
C ILE A 386 22.84 14.08 -12.79
N GLY A 387 23.05 13.11 -13.69
CA GLY A 387 24.31 12.96 -14.40
C GLY A 387 24.69 14.20 -15.20
N ILE A 388 23.73 14.81 -15.91
CA ILE A 388 23.94 16.04 -16.67
C ILE A 388 24.22 17.23 -15.75
N VAL A 389 23.42 17.43 -14.70
CA VAL A 389 23.56 18.57 -13.80
C VAL A 389 24.89 18.53 -13.05
N PHE A 390 25.18 17.42 -12.38
CA PHE A 390 26.41 17.29 -11.59
C PHE A 390 27.67 17.07 -12.45
N GLY A 391 27.53 16.53 -13.66
CA GLY A 391 28.61 16.43 -14.64
C GLY A 391 28.96 17.76 -15.32
N SER A 392 28.02 18.72 -15.35
CA SER A 392 28.23 20.01 -16.04
C SER A 392 29.30 20.87 -15.38
N VAL A 393 29.39 20.88 -14.05
CA VAL A 393 30.37 21.69 -13.31
C VAL A 393 31.81 21.27 -13.62
N PRO A 394 32.21 19.99 -13.46
CA PRO A 394 33.56 19.56 -13.83
C PRO A 394 33.86 19.70 -15.34
N ALA A 395 32.85 19.42 -16.18
CA ALA A 395 32.99 19.58 -17.64
C ALA A 395 33.26 21.04 -18.04
N LEU A 396 32.59 22.02 -17.42
CA LEU A 396 32.85 23.44 -17.62
C LEU A 396 34.24 23.84 -17.15
N LYS A 397 34.71 23.33 -16.00
CA LYS A 397 36.06 23.57 -15.52
C LYS A 397 37.11 23.03 -16.50
N ALA A 398 36.94 21.82 -17.02
CA ALA A 398 37.81 21.24 -18.04
C ALA A 398 37.82 22.05 -19.34
N ALA A 399 36.63 22.48 -19.80
CA ALA A 399 36.50 23.24 -21.05
C ALA A 399 37.09 24.63 -20.99
N ARG A 400 37.18 25.26 -19.81
CA ARG A 400 37.70 26.65 -19.65
C ARG A 400 39.21 26.73 -19.34
N ARG A 401 39.89 25.60 -19.13
CA ARG A 401 41.35 25.62 -18.84
C ARG A 401 42.15 26.09 -20.03
N ASP A 402 43.20 26.88 -19.74
CA ASP A 402 44.16 27.36 -20.72
C ASP A 402 45.04 26.18 -21.22
N PRO A 403 45.20 25.95 -22.54
CA PRO A 403 46.04 24.89 -23.08
C PRO A 403 47.51 25.02 -22.63
N ILE A 404 48.02 26.25 -22.43
CA ILE A 404 49.43 26.48 -22.04
C ILE A 404 49.62 26.01 -20.59
N GLU A 405 48.68 26.36 -19.67
CA GLU A 405 48.74 25.91 -18.29
C GLU A 405 48.60 24.38 -18.17
N ALA A 406 47.68 23.81 -19.00
CA ALA A 406 47.42 22.37 -18.99
C ALA A 406 48.61 21.53 -19.51
N LEU A 407 49.45 22.08 -20.39
CA LEU A 407 50.67 21.43 -20.89
C LEU A 407 51.87 21.62 -19.95
N ARG A 408 51.84 22.65 -19.08
CA ARG A 408 52.94 22.98 -18.15
C ARG A 408 52.76 22.25 -16.79
N SER A 409 51.58 21.74 -16.48
CA SER A 409 51.35 20.97 -15.27
C SER A 409 51.92 19.55 -15.42
N GLU A 410 53.03 19.24 -14.80
CA GLU A 410 53.53 17.89 -14.57
C GLU A 410 52.68 17.19 -13.47
#